data_f913b3924246f79911d1dd792c044bcd
#
_entry.id   f913b3924246f79911d1dd792c044bcd
#
_cell.length_a   1.000
_cell.length_b   1.000
_cell.length_c   1.000
_cell.angle_alpha   90.00
_cell.angle_beta   90.00
_cell.angle_gamma   90.00
#
_symmetry.space_group_name_H-M   'P 1'
#
loop_
_entity.id
_entity.type
_entity.pdbx_description
1 polymer ?
#
loop_
_entity_poly.entity_id
_entity_poly.type
_entity_poly.pdbx_seq_one_letter_code
_entity_poly.pdbx_strand_id
1 'polypeptide(L)'
;MSLNFLDFEQPIAELDAKIEELTLVNAGQDLDLDLEEQITQLREKNNEQTKKIFENLDPWQTARVARHPQRPFTLDYIPRIFTEFDELAGDRAYADDKAIVGGTARLDGVPVMIIGHQKGRSTAEKVKRNFAMPRPEGYRKALRLMEMAERFNMPIITFIDTPGAYPGVGAEERGQSEAIARNLKVMARLTVPIICTVIGEGGSGGALAIGVGDRVNMLKYSTYAVISPEGCASILWKTAEKAPTAAAAMGITAARIKELELIDNIVDEPLGGAHRDMDLMAAQLKQRLKTDLNDLKGLTKDELIEKRYDRLMSFGYC
;
A
#
# COMPACT_ATOMS: atom_id res chain seq x y z
N MET A 1 -9.56 -19.46 6.07
CA MET A 1 -10.36 -18.61 5.12
C MET A 1 -10.03 -19.12 3.74
N SER A 2 -11.03 -19.42 2.91
CA SER A 2 -10.79 -19.76 1.50
C SER A 2 -10.12 -18.57 0.80
N LEU A 3 -9.12 -18.85 -0.01
CA LEU A 3 -8.46 -17.84 -0.83
C LEU A 3 -9.43 -17.36 -1.91
N ASN A 4 -9.51 -16.05 -2.12
CA ASN A 4 -10.19 -15.48 -3.28
C ASN A 4 -9.19 -15.42 -4.42
N PHE A 5 -9.52 -16.01 -5.55
CA PHE A 5 -8.69 -16.00 -6.75
C PHE A 5 -9.22 -14.99 -7.75
N LEU A 6 -8.32 -14.30 -8.43
CA LEU A 6 -8.64 -13.46 -9.59
C LEU A 6 -8.78 -14.35 -10.84
N ASP A 7 -9.45 -13.86 -11.88
CA ASP A 7 -9.75 -14.69 -13.07
C ASP A 7 -8.51 -15.32 -13.70
N PHE A 8 -7.40 -14.58 -13.75
CA PHE A 8 -6.14 -15.08 -14.30
C PHE A 8 -5.39 -16.05 -13.35
N GLU A 9 -5.83 -16.19 -12.12
CA GLU A 9 -5.32 -17.15 -11.13
C GLU A 9 -6.08 -18.49 -11.17
N GLN A 10 -7.07 -18.66 -12.07
CA GLN A 10 -7.87 -19.87 -12.18
C GLN A 10 -7.04 -21.17 -12.22
N PRO A 11 -5.91 -21.25 -12.99
CA PRO A 11 -5.08 -22.45 -12.98
C PRO A 11 -4.44 -22.77 -11.63
N ILE A 12 -4.18 -21.75 -10.80
CA ILE A 12 -3.67 -21.90 -9.43
C ILE A 12 -4.79 -22.43 -8.53
N ALA A 13 -5.99 -21.84 -8.65
CA ALA A 13 -7.16 -22.24 -7.87
C ALA A 13 -7.54 -23.72 -8.09
N GLU A 14 -7.46 -24.21 -9.33
CA GLU A 14 -7.74 -25.60 -9.67
C GLU A 14 -6.73 -26.57 -9.04
N LEU A 15 -5.45 -26.19 -9.02
CA LEU A 15 -4.41 -26.99 -8.36
C LEU A 15 -4.56 -26.95 -6.83
N ASP A 16 -4.86 -25.78 -6.24
CA ASP A 16 -5.11 -25.67 -4.80
C ASP A 16 -6.30 -26.52 -4.35
N ALA A 17 -7.42 -26.49 -5.10
CA ALA A 17 -8.59 -27.31 -4.81
C ALA A 17 -8.27 -28.81 -4.82
N LYS A 18 -7.47 -29.26 -5.81
CA LYS A 18 -7.04 -30.65 -5.91
C LYS A 18 -6.10 -31.07 -4.78
N ILE A 19 -5.18 -30.17 -4.38
CA ILE A 19 -4.27 -30.41 -3.23
C ILE A 19 -5.08 -30.52 -1.95
N GLU A 20 -6.09 -29.65 -1.76
CA GLU A 20 -6.96 -29.66 -0.58
C GLU A 20 -7.78 -30.97 -0.52
N GLU A 21 -8.36 -31.40 -1.63
CA GLU A 21 -9.10 -32.66 -1.75
C GLU A 21 -8.22 -33.87 -1.36
N LEU A 22 -7.02 -34.01 -1.96
CA LEU A 22 -6.11 -35.10 -1.65
C LEU A 22 -5.59 -35.05 -0.21
N THR A 23 -5.36 -33.86 0.34
CA THR A 23 -4.94 -33.70 1.73
C THR A 23 -6.02 -34.15 2.70
N LEU A 24 -7.31 -33.88 2.41
CA LEU A 24 -8.43 -34.35 3.20
C LEU A 24 -8.59 -35.88 3.13
N VAL A 25 -8.39 -36.49 1.97
CA VAL A 25 -8.41 -37.95 1.77
C VAL A 25 -7.28 -38.62 2.58
N ASN A 26 -6.06 -38.07 2.50
CA ASN A 26 -4.90 -38.61 3.21
C ASN A 26 -5.06 -38.51 4.73
N ALA A 27 -5.70 -37.45 5.24
CA ALA A 27 -5.95 -37.27 6.69
C ALA A 27 -6.97 -38.28 7.26
N GLY A 28 -7.76 -38.94 6.42
CA GLY A 28 -8.77 -39.95 6.80
C GLY A 28 -8.31 -41.39 6.68
N GLN A 29 -7.09 -41.68 6.23
CA GLN A 29 -6.56 -43.02 6.00
C GLN A 29 -5.20 -43.19 6.72
N ASP A 30 -4.78 -44.44 6.97
CA ASP A 30 -3.40 -44.73 7.39
C ASP A 30 -2.45 -44.25 6.30
N LEU A 31 -1.33 -43.61 6.70
CA LEU A 31 -0.31 -42.97 5.84
C LEU A 31 -0.13 -43.68 4.49
N ASP A 32 -0.65 -43.06 3.41
CA ASP A 32 -0.42 -43.54 2.04
C ASP A 32 0.73 -42.66 1.45
N LEU A 33 1.93 -43.27 1.39
CA LEU A 33 3.15 -42.65 0.86
C LEU A 33 3.00 -42.18 -0.58
N ASP A 34 2.19 -42.85 -1.38
CA ASP A 34 1.93 -42.48 -2.77
C ASP A 34 1.09 -41.22 -2.91
N LEU A 35 0.14 -41.01 -1.98
CA LEU A 35 -0.65 -39.76 -1.89
C LEU A 35 0.19 -38.56 -1.42
N GLU A 36 1.11 -38.76 -0.49
CA GLU A 36 2.02 -37.69 -0.05
C GLU A 36 2.95 -37.22 -1.18
N GLU A 37 3.47 -38.15 -1.96
CA GLU A 37 4.30 -37.82 -3.12
C GLU A 37 3.49 -37.05 -4.17
N GLN A 38 2.26 -37.49 -4.46
CA GLN A 38 1.36 -36.78 -5.39
C GLN A 38 1.03 -35.37 -4.90
N ILE A 39 0.73 -35.18 -3.61
CA ILE A 39 0.47 -33.86 -3.03
C ILE A 39 1.70 -32.96 -3.17
N THR A 40 2.89 -33.51 -2.93
CA THR A 40 4.15 -32.76 -3.04
C THR A 40 4.38 -32.30 -4.49
N GLN A 41 4.24 -33.20 -5.46
CA GLN A 41 4.36 -32.86 -6.89
C GLN A 41 3.33 -31.81 -7.34
N LEU A 42 2.09 -31.88 -6.83
CA LEU A 42 1.06 -30.87 -7.13
C LEU A 42 1.40 -29.52 -6.51
N ARG A 43 1.96 -29.48 -5.31
CA ARG A 43 2.44 -28.22 -4.68
C ARG A 43 3.58 -27.58 -5.46
N GLU A 44 4.55 -28.38 -5.91
CA GLU A 44 5.64 -27.88 -6.77
C GLU A 44 5.09 -27.29 -8.06
N LYS A 45 4.20 -28.02 -8.73
CA LYS A 45 3.53 -27.55 -9.97
C LYS A 45 2.72 -26.27 -9.73
N ASN A 46 2.03 -26.16 -8.58
CA ASN A 46 1.29 -24.97 -8.22
C ASN A 46 2.22 -23.76 -8.00
N ASN A 47 3.34 -23.96 -7.33
CA ASN A 47 4.36 -22.93 -7.13
C ASN A 47 4.96 -22.46 -8.47
N GLU A 48 5.30 -23.38 -9.37
CA GLU A 48 5.81 -23.05 -10.70
C GLU A 48 4.78 -22.27 -11.53
N GLN A 49 3.51 -22.72 -11.49
CA GLN A 49 2.42 -22.03 -12.21
C GLN A 49 2.17 -20.64 -11.64
N THR A 50 2.18 -20.50 -10.31
CA THR A 50 2.05 -19.20 -9.63
C THR A 50 3.19 -18.27 -10.02
N LYS A 51 4.44 -18.77 -10.01
CA LYS A 51 5.61 -18.00 -10.41
C LYS A 51 5.48 -17.53 -11.86
N LYS A 52 5.12 -18.43 -12.79
CA LYS A 52 4.93 -18.11 -14.21
C LYS A 52 3.88 -17.03 -14.44
N ILE A 53 2.76 -17.07 -13.71
CA ILE A 53 1.69 -16.07 -13.82
C ILE A 53 2.16 -14.73 -13.23
N PHE A 54 2.71 -14.72 -12.02
CA PHE A 54 3.05 -13.49 -11.29
C PHE A 54 4.33 -12.79 -11.79
N GLU A 55 5.20 -13.49 -12.53
CA GLU A 55 6.31 -12.87 -13.25
C GLU A 55 5.88 -12.14 -14.53
N ASN A 56 4.70 -12.46 -15.07
CA ASN A 56 4.21 -11.96 -16.35
C ASN A 56 2.88 -11.18 -16.24
N LEU A 57 2.57 -10.63 -15.06
CA LEU A 57 1.37 -9.81 -14.89
C LEU A 57 1.43 -8.56 -15.77
N ASP A 58 0.37 -8.33 -16.53
CA ASP A 58 0.19 -7.05 -17.19
C ASP A 58 -0.21 -5.92 -16.18
N PRO A 59 -0.16 -4.63 -16.59
CA PRO A 59 -0.48 -3.53 -15.69
C PRO A 59 -1.92 -3.56 -15.14
N TRP A 60 -2.88 -4.12 -15.89
CA TRP A 60 -4.25 -4.26 -15.42
C TRP A 60 -4.38 -5.37 -14.38
N GLN A 61 -3.75 -6.52 -14.63
CA GLN A 61 -3.68 -7.61 -13.66
C GLN A 61 -2.98 -7.15 -12.37
N THR A 62 -1.88 -6.39 -12.49
CA THR A 62 -1.21 -5.76 -11.33
C THR A 62 -2.15 -4.84 -10.56
N ALA A 63 -2.94 -4.01 -11.23
CA ALA A 63 -3.94 -3.16 -10.57
C ALA A 63 -5.01 -3.98 -9.84
N ARG A 64 -5.40 -5.12 -10.36
CA ARG A 64 -6.34 -6.05 -9.70
C ARG A 64 -5.72 -6.71 -8.47
N VAL A 65 -4.44 -7.10 -8.52
CA VAL A 65 -3.70 -7.61 -7.35
C VAL A 65 -3.56 -6.52 -6.28
N ALA A 66 -3.26 -5.28 -6.67
CA ALA A 66 -3.18 -4.13 -5.74
C ALA A 66 -4.49 -3.92 -4.95
N ARG A 67 -5.63 -4.27 -5.55
CA ARG A 67 -6.99 -4.16 -4.99
C ARG A 67 -7.53 -5.45 -4.43
N HIS A 68 -6.72 -6.50 -4.37
CA HIS A 68 -7.19 -7.81 -3.92
C HIS A 68 -7.86 -7.71 -2.55
N PRO A 69 -9.08 -8.28 -2.33
CA PRO A 69 -9.85 -8.07 -1.10
C PRO A 69 -9.18 -8.61 0.17
N GLN A 70 -8.27 -9.57 0.03
CA GLN A 70 -7.49 -10.13 1.14
C GLN A 70 -6.12 -9.46 1.30
N ARG A 71 -5.75 -8.48 0.45
CA ARG A 71 -4.48 -7.76 0.58
C ARG A 71 -4.39 -7.09 1.96
N PRO A 72 -3.23 -7.13 2.64
CA PRO A 72 -3.06 -6.48 3.93
C PRO A 72 -3.25 -4.97 3.85
N PHE A 73 -3.94 -4.39 4.81
CA PHE A 73 -4.13 -2.95 4.99
C PHE A 73 -3.24 -2.43 6.13
N THR A 74 -3.24 -1.13 6.35
CA THR A 74 -2.41 -0.48 7.37
C THR A 74 -2.53 -1.15 8.75
N LEU A 75 -3.75 -1.43 9.21
CA LEU A 75 -3.98 -2.06 10.51
C LEU A 75 -3.54 -3.53 10.58
N ASP A 76 -3.31 -4.19 9.46
CA ASP A 76 -2.73 -5.55 9.43
C ASP A 76 -1.21 -5.51 9.58
N TYR A 77 -0.55 -4.48 9.04
CA TYR A 77 0.89 -4.28 9.14
C TYR A 77 1.32 -3.79 10.52
N ILE A 78 0.53 -2.90 11.15
CA ILE A 78 0.90 -2.28 12.43
C ILE A 78 1.31 -3.31 13.48
N PRO A 79 0.50 -4.32 13.86
CA PRO A 79 0.86 -5.26 14.93
C PRO A 79 1.98 -6.24 14.54
N ARG A 80 2.30 -6.36 13.24
CA ARG A 80 3.38 -7.25 12.74
C ARG A 80 4.73 -6.56 12.65
N ILE A 81 4.73 -5.26 12.44
CA ILE A 81 5.95 -4.47 12.22
C ILE A 81 6.36 -3.70 13.47
N PHE A 82 5.37 -3.19 14.21
CA PHE A 82 5.57 -2.24 15.30
C PHE A 82 5.07 -2.78 16.63
N THR A 83 5.55 -2.18 17.70
CA THR A 83 5.07 -2.39 19.08
C THR A 83 4.53 -1.08 19.65
N GLU A 84 3.78 -1.16 20.73
CA GLU A 84 3.27 0.01 21.48
C GLU A 84 2.53 1.02 20.59
N PHE A 85 1.62 0.53 19.73
CA PHE A 85 0.82 1.42 18.89
C PHE A 85 -0.34 2.04 19.66
N ASP A 86 -0.35 3.38 19.74
CA ASP A 86 -1.43 4.18 20.32
C ASP A 86 -2.08 5.06 19.24
N GLU A 87 -3.34 4.77 18.88
CA GLU A 87 -4.07 5.54 17.86
C GLU A 87 -4.44 6.93 18.37
N LEU A 88 -4.18 7.96 17.56
CA LEU A 88 -4.45 9.37 17.85
C LEU A 88 -5.51 9.94 16.90
N ALA A 89 -6.77 9.68 17.20
CA ALA A 89 -7.93 10.07 16.38
C ALA A 89 -8.20 11.60 16.36
N GLY A 90 -8.94 12.05 15.35
CA GLY A 90 -9.50 13.39 15.22
C GLY A 90 -8.55 14.47 14.68
N ASP A 91 -9.13 15.45 13.98
CA ASP A 91 -8.38 16.54 13.36
C ASP A 91 -8.25 17.81 14.25
N ARG A 92 -8.93 17.84 15.40
CA ARG A 92 -9.00 19.00 16.32
C ARG A 92 -9.65 20.24 15.71
N ALA A 93 -10.40 20.06 14.60
CA ALA A 93 -11.11 21.17 13.93
C ALA A 93 -12.57 20.82 13.66
N TYR A 94 -12.88 19.62 13.17
CA TYR A 94 -14.24 19.23 12.80
C TYR A 94 -14.60 17.83 13.32
N ALA A 95 -13.89 16.78 12.89
CA ALA A 95 -14.23 15.40 13.21
C ALA A 95 -13.03 14.46 13.11
N ASP A 96 -13.29 13.18 13.34
CA ASP A 96 -12.38 12.11 12.97
C ASP A 96 -12.79 11.49 11.63
N ASP A 97 -11.81 11.13 10.81
CA ASP A 97 -12.00 10.37 9.56
C ASP A 97 -11.35 9.00 9.67
N LYS A 98 -12.16 7.95 9.58
CA LYS A 98 -11.71 6.56 9.69
C LYS A 98 -10.99 6.02 8.44
N ALA A 99 -10.95 6.78 7.34
CA ALA A 99 -10.19 6.43 6.15
C ALA A 99 -8.67 6.62 6.34
N ILE A 100 -8.25 7.43 7.31
CA ILE A 100 -6.87 7.54 7.77
C ILE A 100 -6.81 7.06 9.21
N VAL A 101 -5.84 6.22 9.52
CA VAL A 101 -5.42 5.86 10.86
C VAL A 101 -4.02 6.41 11.11
N GLY A 102 -3.73 6.77 12.35
CA GLY A 102 -2.39 7.20 12.70
C GLY A 102 -2.20 7.29 14.20
N GLY A 103 -0.96 7.25 14.63
CA GLY A 103 -0.59 7.23 16.02
C GLY A 103 0.89 7.01 16.25
N THR A 104 1.29 6.98 17.51
CA THR A 104 2.66 6.66 17.93
C THR A 104 2.88 5.18 18.00
N ALA A 105 4.09 4.72 17.70
CA ALA A 105 4.51 3.32 17.85
C ALA A 105 6.03 3.21 18.01
N ARG A 106 6.54 1.98 18.10
CA ARG A 106 7.99 1.72 18.07
C ARG A 106 8.36 0.75 16.96
N LEU A 107 9.37 1.14 16.19
CA LEU A 107 10.06 0.24 15.25
C LEU A 107 11.36 -0.24 15.88
N ASP A 108 11.37 -1.47 16.39
CA ASP A 108 12.50 -2.04 17.15
C ASP A 108 13.04 -1.09 18.25
N GLY A 109 12.12 -0.56 19.07
CA GLY A 109 12.42 0.36 20.16
C GLY A 109 12.54 1.84 19.77
N VAL A 110 12.66 2.17 18.48
CA VAL A 110 12.72 3.56 17.99
C VAL A 110 11.30 4.15 17.93
N PRO A 111 11.01 5.25 18.65
CA PRO A 111 9.72 5.92 18.54
C PRO A 111 9.50 6.43 17.12
N VAL A 112 8.31 6.18 16.56
CA VAL A 112 7.91 6.62 15.22
C VAL A 112 6.46 7.10 15.23
N MET A 113 6.12 7.98 14.29
CA MET A 113 4.74 8.33 13.97
C MET A 113 4.29 7.52 12.75
N ILE A 114 3.18 6.79 12.88
CA ILE A 114 2.58 6.02 11.78
C ILE A 114 1.33 6.75 11.30
N ILE A 115 1.17 6.85 9.99
CA ILE A 115 -0.02 7.41 9.33
C ILE A 115 -0.32 6.54 8.13
N GLY A 116 -1.58 6.09 7.96
CA GLY A 116 -1.88 5.26 6.80
C GLY A 116 -3.35 5.27 6.41
N HIS A 117 -3.60 5.00 5.15
CA HIS A 117 -4.95 4.75 4.66
C HIS A 117 -5.44 3.40 5.15
N GLN A 118 -6.73 3.33 5.47
CA GLN A 118 -7.37 2.10 5.94
C GLN A 118 -8.62 1.80 5.14
N LYS A 119 -8.60 0.67 4.45
CA LYS A 119 -9.77 0.05 3.82
C LYS A 119 -10.55 -0.82 4.81
N GLY A 120 -11.77 -1.16 4.48
CA GLY A 120 -12.58 -2.14 5.21
C GLY A 120 -12.70 -3.45 4.44
N ARG A 121 -12.87 -4.58 5.14
CA ARG A 121 -13.14 -5.89 4.54
C ARG A 121 -14.63 -6.12 4.33
N SER A 122 -15.43 -5.97 5.37
CA SER A 122 -16.88 -6.05 5.28
C SER A 122 -17.50 -4.79 4.66
N THR A 123 -18.72 -4.90 4.16
CA THR A 123 -19.46 -3.74 3.61
C THR A 123 -19.61 -2.63 4.65
N ALA A 124 -19.93 -2.98 5.90
CA ALA A 124 -20.05 -2.03 6.99
C ALA A 124 -18.72 -1.29 7.27
N GLU A 125 -17.61 -2.02 7.26
CA GLU A 125 -16.28 -1.41 7.42
C GLU A 125 -15.90 -0.52 6.23
N LYS A 126 -16.18 -0.95 4.99
CA LYS A 126 -15.95 -0.14 3.78
C LYS A 126 -16.68 1.19 3.87
N VAL A 127 -17.95 1.17 4.26
CA VAL A 127 -18.75 2.39 4.44
C VAL A 127 -18.17 3.25 5.58
N LYS A 128 -17.88 2.66 6.74
CA LYS A 128 -17.26 3.35 7.89
C LYS A 128 -15.93 4.05 7.53
N ARG A 129 -15.13 3.41 6.69
CA ARG A 129 -13.82 3.90 6.22
C ARG A 129 -13.90 4.70 4.91
N ASN A 130 -15.13 5.00 4.47
CA ASN A 130 -15.39 5.71 3.22
C ASN A 130 -14.59 5.14 2.03
N PHE A 131 -14.46 3.80 1.95
CA PHE A 131 -13.69 3.08 0.92
C PHE A 131 -12.23 3.52 0.82
N ALA A 132 -11.63 3.92 1.93
CA ALA A 132 -10.31 4.54 2.03
C ALA A 132 -10.15 5.83 1.20
N MET A 133 -11.23 6.56 0.98
CA MET A 133 -11.20 7.90 0.39
C MET A 133 -11.29 8.94 1.51
N PRO A 134 -10.19 9.55 1.95
CA PRO A 134 -10.22 10.50 3.05
C PRO A 134 -10.97 11.78 2.71
N ARG A 135 -11.64 12.32 3.72
CA ARG A 135 -12.21 13.65 3.74
C ARG A 135 -11.18 14.65 4.27
N PRO A 136 -11.44 15.98 4.22
CA PRO A 136 -10.50 16.99 4.72
C PRO A 136 -10.01 16.74 6.14
N GLU A 137 -10.88 16.27 7.02
CA GLU A 137 -10.56 15.95 8.42
C GLU A 137 -9.56 14.80 8.55
N GLY A 138 -9.50 13.87 7.62
CA GLY A 138 -8.47 12.82 7.56
C GLY A 138 -7.09 13.40 7.24
N TYR A 139 -7.01 14.30 6.27
CA TYR A 139 -5.77 14.98 5.92
C TYR A 139 -5.31 15.96 7.00
N ARG A 140 -6.24 16.70 7.65
CA ARG A 140 -5.90 17.54 8.80
C ARG A 140 -5.43 16.73 10.01
N LYS A 141 -6.01 15.54 10.25
CA LYS A 141 -5.49 14.61 11.24
C LYS A 141 -4.07 14.18 10.91
N ALA A 142 -3.80 13.78 9.67
CA ALA A 142 -2.46 13.43 9.23
C ALA A 142 -1.47 14.58 9.44
N LEU A 143 -1.83 15.81 9.06
CA LEU A 143 -1.04 17.01 9.29
C LEU A 143 -0.69 17.21 10.78
N ARG A 144 -1.70 17.15 11.63
CA ARG A 144 -1.52 17.28 13.08
C ARG A 144 -0.53 16.26 13.64
N LEU A 145 -0.59 15.01 13.15
CA LEU A 145 0.33 13.95 13.57
C LEU A 145 1.74 14.18 13.03
N MET A 146 1.89 14.68 11.81
CA MET A 146 3.19 15.03 11.23
C MET A 146 3.87 16.19 12.01
N GLU A 147 3.12 17.25 12.33
CA GLU A 147 3.61 18.36 13.16
C GLU A 147 3.95 17.90 14.59
N MET A 148 3.21 16.94 15.13
CA MET A 148 3.53 16.31 16.42
C MET A 148 4.82 15.51 16.33
N ALA A 149 5.00 14.71 15.28
CA ALA A 149 6.20 13.92 15.05
C ALA A 149 7.45 14.81 14.98
N GLU A 150 7.39 15.92 14.25
CA GLU A 150 8.48 16.90 14.19
C GLU A 150 8.82 17.45 15.56
N ARG A 151 7.79 17.87 16.33
CA ARG A 151 7.96 18.44 17.66
C ARG A 151 8.66 17.51 18.65
N PHE A 152 8.40 16.20 18.53
CA PHE A 152 9.01 15.17 19.37
C PHE A 152 10.19 14.47 18.70
N ASN A 153 10.65 14.98 17.55
CA ASN A 153 11.78 14.43 16.78
C ASN A 153 11.60 12.94 16.45
N MET A 154 10.37 12.53 16.08
CA MET A 154 10.03 11.18 15.68
C MET A 154 10.01 11.05 14.17
N PRO A 155 10.65 10.05 13.57
CA PRO A 155 10.48 9.73 12.17
C PRO A 155 9.01 9.40 11.83
N ILE A 156 8.60 9.74 10.61
CA ILE A 156 7.25 9.50 10.09
C ILE A 156 7.30 8.35 9.11
N ILE A 157 6.40 7.39 9.29
CA ILE A 157 6.20 6.27 8.36
C ILE A 157 4.76 6.34 7.84
N THR A 158 4.59 6.41 6.52
CA THR A 158 3.26 6.45 5.92
C THR A 158 2.98 5.21 5.08
N PHE A 159 1.74 4.70 5.17
CA PHE A 159 1.23 3.61 4.34
C PHE A 159 0.12 4.10 3.44
N ILE A 160 0.34 4.05 2.13
CA ILE A 160 -0.56 4.59 1.11
C ILE A 160 -1.37 3.45 0.51
N ASP A 161 -2.69 3.51 0.67
CA ASP A 161 -3.64 2.57 0.06
C ASP A 161 -5.02 3.22 -0.11
N THR A 162 -5.16 4.06 -1.13
CA THR A 162 -6.38 4.82 -1.42
C THR A 162 -6.63 4.89 -2.93
N PRO A 163 -7.89 4.79 -3.38
CA PRO A 163 -8.24 5.11 -4.76
C PRO A 163 -8.18 6.63 -5.06
N GLY A 164 -8.12 7.47 -4.01
CA GLY A 164 -8.08 8.93 -4.10
C GLY A 164 -8.75 9.63 -2.95
N ALA A 165 -8.75 10.95 -2.95
CA ALA A 165 -9.49 11.76 -2.01
C ALA A 165 -10.99 11.70 -2.28
N TYR A 166 -11.82 11.81 -1.23
CA TYR A 166 -13.28 11.82 -1.39
C TYR A 166 -13.77 13.06 -2.16
N PRO A 167 -14.49 12.87 -3.29
CA PRO A 167 -14.90 13.99 -4.16
C PRO A 167 -16.29 14.56 -3.85
N GLY A 168 -16.84 14.27 -2.66
CA GLY A 168 -18.21 14.69 -2.32
C GLY A 168 -18.33 16.17 -1.94
N VAL A 169 -19.53 16.73 -2.08
CA VAL A 169 -19.84 18.14 -1.78
C VAL A 169 -19.37 18.54 -0.37
N GLY A 170 -19.66 17.73 0.65
CA GLY A 170 -19.23 18.02 2.01
C GLY A 170 -17.69 18.01 2.20
N ALA A 171 -16.91 17.40 1.32
CA ALA A 171 -15.47 17.52 1.33
C ALA A 171 -15.03 18.85 0.71
N GLU A 172 -15.63 19.27 -0.40
CA GLU A 172 -15.38 20.59 -1.00
C GLU A 172 -15.71 21.73 -0.03
N GLU A 173 -16.87 21.67 0.63
CA GLU A 173 -17.31 22.65 1.62
C GLU A 173 -16.34 22.80 2.80
N ARG A 174 -15.62 21.72 3.17
CA ARG A 174 -14.66 21.71 4.28
C ARG A 174 -13.21 21.81 3.84
N GLY A 175 -12.96 22.16 2.57
CA GLY A 175 -11.64 22.50 2.06
C GLY A 175 -10.76 21.32 1.72
N GLN A 176 -11.26 20.36 0.90
CA GLN A 176 -10.52 19.17 0.48
C GLN A 176 -9.17 19.51 -0.19
N SER A 177 -9.19 20.42 -1.15
CA SER A 177 -7.97 20.83 -1.86
C SER A 177 -6.97 21.53 -0.95
N GLU A 178 -7.44 22.39 -0.03
CA GLU A 178 -6.59 23.07 0.94
C GLU A 178 -5.93 22.07 1.88
N ALA A 179 -6.69 21.12 2.43
CA ALA A 179 -6.17 20.13 3.36
C ALA A 179 -5.06 19.25 2.70
N ILE A 180 -5.24 18.87 1.43
CA ILE A 180 -4.24 18.15 0.66
C ILE A 180 -3.01 19.02 0.39
N ALA A 181 -3.21 20.22 -0.17
CA ALA A 181 -2.12 21.12 -0.52
C ALA A 181 -1.28 21.54 0.68
N ARG A 182 -1.92 21.76 1.83
CA ARG A 182 -1.24 22.07 3.08
C ARG A 182 -0.36 20.93 3.56
N ASN A 183 -0.81 19.68 3.45
CA ASN A 183 0.01 18.51 3.76
C ASN A 183 1.25 18.46 2.88
N LEU A 184 1.12 18.61 1.56
CA LEU A 184 2.25 18.66 0.63
C LEU A 184 3.29 19.72 1.04
N LYS A 185 2.82 20.95 1.31
CA LYS A 185 3.67 22.06 1.73
C LYS A 185 4.40 21.78 3.04
N VAL A 186 3.72 21.19 4.02
CA VAL A 186 4.32 20.91 5.33
C VAL A 186 5.29 19.75 5.23
N MET A 187 4.91 18.63 4.60
CA MET A 187 5.79 17.47 4.40
C MET A 187 7.11 17.84 3.74
N ALA A 188 7.08 18.73 2.75
CA ALA A 188 8.30 19.21 2.08
C ALA A 188 9.29 19.92 3.01
N ARG A 189 8.85 20.38 4.19
CA ARG A 189 9.64 21.19 5.12
C ARG A 189 9.92 20.55 6.48
N LEU A 190 9.29 19.39 6.76
CA LEU A 190 9.49 18.69 8.04
C LEU A 190 10.97 18.34 8.24
N THR A 191 11.45 18.53 9.44
CA THR A 191 12.86 18.33 9.84
C THR A 191 13.13 16.92 10.37
N VAL A 192 12.20 16.00 10.24
CA VAL A 192 12.32 14.58 10.62
C VAL A 192 12.26 13.67 9.39
N PRO A 193 12.86 12.48 9.44
CA PRO A 193 12.78 11.52 8.36
C PRO A 193 11.34 11.13 8.02
N ILE A 194 11.01 11.05 6.73
CA ILE A 194 9.71 10.63 6.23
C ILE A 194 9.91 9.47 5.24
N ILE A 195 9.33 8.32 5.57
CA ILE A 195 9.37 7.12 4.72
C ILE A 195 7.94 6.79 4.31
N CYS A 196 7.66 6.85 3.01
CA CYS A 196 6.35 6.55 2.44
C CYS A 196 6.38 5.18 1.75
N THR A 197 5.32 4.38 1.90
CA THR A 197 5.21 3.10 1.20
C THR A 197 3.82 2.94 0.60
N VAL A 198 3.74 2.75 -0.71
CA VAL A 198 2.49 2.36 -1.39
C VAL A 198 2.31 0.86 -1.19
N ILE A 199 1.31 0.48 -0.38
CA ILE A 199 1.03 -0.90 -0.01
C ILE A 199 -0.08 -1.56 -0.84
N GLY A 200 -0.83 -0.76 -1.60
CA GLY A 200 -1.91 -1.20 -2.49
C GLY A 200 -2.09 -0.20 -3.62
N GLU A 201 -3.10 0.67 -3.52
CA GLU A 201 -3.34 1.72 -4.51
C GLU A 201 -2.84 3.08 -4.02
N GLY A 202 -2.05 3.77 -4.84
CA GLY A 202 -1.68 5.16 -4.63
C GLY A 202 -2.46 6.07 -5.57
N GLY A 203 -3.66 6.49 -5.18
CA GLY A 203 -4.56 7.28 -6.04
C GLY A 203 -4.44 8.79 -5.84
N SER A 204 -3.98 9.49 -6.91
CA SER A 204 -4.12 10.95 -7.06
C SER A 204 -3.60 11.78 -5.85
N GLY A 205 -4.19 12.96 -5.64
CA GLY A 205 -3.91 13.84 -4.51
C GLY A 205 -4.14 13.20 -3.14
N GLY A 206 -5.03 12.20 -3.07
CA GLY A 206 -5.25 11.42 -1.85
C GLY A 206 -4.01 10.70 -1.37
N ALA A 207 -3.27 10.09 -2.29
CA ALA A 207 -2.00 9.44 -2.02
C ALA A 207 -0.89 10.46 -1.73
N LEU A 208 -0.81 11.52 -2.55
CA LEU A 208 0.21 12.57 -2.39
C LEU A 208 0.14 13.27 -1.04
N ALA A 209 -1.07 13.46 -0.48
CA ALA A 209 -1.27 14.15 0.79
C ALA A 209 -0.54 13.51 1.99
N ILE A 210 -0.08 12.25 1.85
CA ILE A 210 0.79 11.58 2.81
C ILE A 210 1.99 10.90 2.12
N GLY A 211 2.32 11.34 0.90
CA GLY A 211 3.28 10.68 0.00
C GLY A 211 4.57 11.47 -0.32
N VAL A 212 4.76 12.64 0.29
CA VAL A 212 5.98 13.46 0.11
C VAL A 212 7.03 13.05 1.14
N GLY A 213 7.95 12.18 0.76
CA GLY A 213 8.93 11.59 1.69
C GLY A 213 10.38 11.70 1.22
N ASP A 214 11.29 11.44 2.15
CA ASP A 214 12.73 11.27 1.88
C ASP A 214 13.01 9.94 1.19
N ARG A 215 12.15 8.95 1.44
CA ARG A 215 12.10 7.67 0.76
C ARG A 215 10.65 7.36 0.39
N VAL A 216 10.45 6.93 -0.84
CA VAL A 216 9.16 6.45 -1.33
C VAL A 216 9.34 5.04 -1.86
N ASN A 217 8.72 4.08 -1.21
CA ASN A 217 8.73 2.68 -1.56
C ASN A 217 7.39 2.27 -2.19
N MET A 218 7.41 1.25 -3.02
CA MET A 218 6.21 0.57 -3.49
C MET A 218 6.34 -0.94 -3.25
N LEU A 219 5.26 -1.61 -2.83
CA LEU A 219 5.21 -3.05 -2.92
C LEU A 219 5.14 -3.46 -4.40
N LYS A 220 5.71 -4.62 -4.73
CA LYS A 220 5.92 -5.08 -6.11
C LYS A 220 4.64 -5.06 -6.96
N TYR A 221 3.52 -5.46 -6.38
CA TYR A 221 2.22 -5.50 -7.05
C TYR A 221 1.27 -4.38 -6.60
N SER A 222 1.81 -3.27 -6.09
CA SER A 222 1.06 -2.04 -5.85
C SER A 222 1.04 -1.16 -7.12
N THR A 223 0.15 -0.17 -7.12
CA THR A 223 0.01 0.81 -8.22
C THR A 223 0.05 2.24 -7.70
N TYR A 224 0.59 3.14 -8.51
CA TYR A 224 0.61 4.58 -8.19
C TYR A 224 0.21 5.37 -9.44
N ALA A 225 -0.87 6.15 -9.36
CA ALA A 225 -1.46 6.81 -10.51
C ALA A 225 -2.25 8.07 -10.13
N VAL A 226 -2.40 8.98 -11.09
CA VAL A 226 -3.21 10.20 -10.93
C VAL A 226 -4.72 9.93 -10.97
N ILE A 227 -5.13 8.82 -11.58
CA ILE A 227 -6.52 8.39 -11.74
C ILE A 227 -6.57 6.86 -11.86
N SER A 228 -7.71 6.25 -11.57
CA SER A 228 -7.87 4.81 -11.82
C SER A 228 -7.89 4.50 -13.33
N PRO A 229 -7.45 3.31 -13.76
CA PRO A 229 -7.54 2.90 -15.16
C PRO A 229 -8.95 3.00 -15.73
N GLU A 230 -9.96 2.64 -14.94
CA GLU A 230 -11.38 2.75 -15.32
C GLU A 230 -11.81 4.21 -15.50
N GLY A 231 -11.38 5.10 -14.60
CA GLY A 231 -11.62 6.53 -14.70
C GLY A 231 -10.98 7.14 -15.94
N CYS A 232 -9.72 6.81 -16.21
CA CYS A 232 -8.99 7.21 -17.40
C CYS A 232 -9.71 6.71 -18.68
N ALA A 233 -10.10 5.45 -18.72
CA ALA A 233 -10.81 4.86 -19.84
C ALA A 233 -12.17 5.54 -20.08
N SER A 234 -12.90 5.82 -19.02
CA SER A 234 -14.20 6.51 -19.12
C SER A 234 -14.07 7.93 -19.67
N ILE A 235 -13.02 8.66 -19.31
CA ILE A 235 -12.77 10.02 -19.81
C ILE A 235 -12.34 9.98 -21.28
N LEU A 236 -11.37 9.15 -21.65
CA LEU A 236 -10.77 9.16 -22.98
C LEU A 236 -11.59 8.40 -24.01
N TRP A 237 -12.15 7.25 -23.65
CA TRP A 237 -12.85 6.35 -24.59
C TRP A 237 -14.35 6.23 -24.33
N LYS A 238 -14.89 6.94 -23.31
CA LYS A 238 -16.31 6.92 -22.92
C LYS A 238 -16.81 5.51 -22.50
N THR A 239 -15.90 4.60 -22.15
CA THR A 239 -16.22 3.25 -21.66
C THR A 239 -15.15 2.76 -20.67
N ALA A 240 -15.58 2.13 -19.58
CA ALA A 240 -14.69 1.51 -18.62
C ALA A 240 -14.05 0.19 -19.12
N GLU A 241 -14.60 -0.41 -20.18
CA GLU A 241 -14.07 -1.65 -20.79
C GLU A 241 -12.63 -1.50 -21.32
N LYS A 242 -12.21 -0.27 -21.60
CA LYS A 242 -10.83 0.06 -22.01
C LYS A 242 -9.86 0.25 -20.83
N ALA A 243 -10.27 -0.10 -19.60
CA ALA A 243 -9.38 -0.02 -18.45
C ALA A 243 -8.04 -0.79 -18.61
N PRO A 244 -7.97 -1.99 -19.23
CA PRO A 244 -6.70 -2.64 -19.52
C PRO A 244 -5.77 -1.82 -20.42
N THR A 245 -6.33 -1.20 -21.47
CA THR A 245 -5.58 -0.31 -22.38
C THR A 245 -5.08 0.95 -21.64
N ALA A 246 -5.93 1.52 -20.79
CA ALA A 246 -5.55 2.65 -19.96
C ALA A 246 -4.43 2.29 -18.97
N ALA A 247 -4.54 1.16 -18.26
CA ALA A 247 -3.52 0.69 -17.32
C ALA A 247 -2.15 0.55 -17.99
N ALA A 248 -2.11 -0.04 -19.19
CA ALA A 248 -0.89 -0.20 -19.97
C ALA A 248 -0.27 1.16 -20.37
N ALA A 249 -1.11 2.11 -20.81
CA ALA A 249 -0.63 3.43 -21.25
C ALA A 249 -0.19 4.34 -20.10
N MET A 250 -0.79 4.20 -18.92
CA MET A 250 -0.53 5.07 -17.76
C MET A 250 0.78 4.79 -17.03
N GLY A 251 1.38 3.60 -17.22
CA GLY A 251 2.64 3.24 -16.57
C GLY A 251 2.58 3.17 -15.03
N ILE A 252 1.51 2.58 -14.49
CA ILE A 252 1.14 2.63 -13.06
C ILE A 252 1.87 1.62 -12.16
N THR A 253 2.65 0.70 -12.73
CA THR A 253 3.30 -0.39 -11.98
C THR A 253 4.57 0.07 -11.26
N ALA A 254 4.92 -0.59 -10.17
CA ALA A 254 6.11 -0.28 -9.39
C ALA A 254 7.39 -0.31 -10.24
N ALA A 255 7.53 -1.28 -11.15
CA ALA A 255 8.68 -1.37 -12.06
C ALA A 255 8.78 -0.14 -12.95
N ARG A 256 7.69 0.26 -13.61
CA ARG A 256 7.68 1.42 -14.51
C ARG A 256 7.93 2.73 -13.77
N ILE A 257 7.34 2.91 -12.60
CA ILE A 257 7.51 4.12 -11.77
C ILE A 257 8.94 4.20 -11.22
N LYS A 258 9.57 3.06 -10.93
CA LYS A 258 10.99 3.01 -10.55
C LYS A 258 11.92 3.38 -11.71
N GLU A 259 11.63 2.93 -12.94
CA GLU A 259 12.36 3.33 -14.15
C GLU A 259 12.31 4.85 -14.39
N LEU A 260 11.18 5.48 -14.03
CA LEU A 260 10.99 6.93 -14.11
C LEU A 260 11.59 7.68 -12.90
N GLU A 261 12.28 7.00 -12.01
CA GLU A 261 12.92 7.54 -10.79
C GLU A 261 11.96 8.27 -9.82
N LEU A 262 10.65 7.98 -9.91
CA LEU A 262 9.63 8.57 -9.04
C LEU A 262 9.54 7.90 -7.66
N ILE A 263 10.10 6.69 -7.52
CA ILE A 263 10.21 5.96 -6.25
C ILE A 263 11.65 5.47 -6.03
N ASP A 264 11.99 5.24 -4.75
CA ASP A 264 13.33 4.82 -4.36
C ASP A 264 13.51 3.31 -4.39
N ASN A 265 12.53 2.53 -3.93
CA ASN A 265 12.66 1.09 -3.83
C ASN A 265 11.35 0.36 -4.16
N ILE A 266 11.52 -0.84 -4.70
CA ILE A 266 10.46 -1.85 -4.80
C ILE A 266 10.69 -2.85 -3.68
N VAL A 267 9.66 -3.13 -2.89
CA VAL A 267 9.66 -4.17 -1.86
C VAL A 267 9.02 -5.41 -2.47
N ASP A 268 9.78 -6.50 -2.55
CA ASP A 268 9.26 -7.75 -3.06
C ASP A 268 8.09 -8.26 -2.21
N GLU A 269 7.19 -8.97 -2.85
CA GLU A 269 6.05 -9.61 -2.20
C GLU A 269 6.21 -11.12 -2.21
N PRO A 270 5.61 -11.83 -1.26
CA PRO A 270 5.50 -13.28 -1.30
C PRO A 270 4.96 -13.78 -2.64
N LEU A 271 5.30 -15.00 -3.01
CA LEU A 271 4.80 -15.63 -4.23
C LEU A 271 3.25 -15.61 -4.25
N GLY A 272 2.69 -15.04 -5.30
CA GLY A 272 1.24 -14.84 -5.40
C GLY A 272 0.71 -13.57 -4.72
N GLY A 273 1.58 -12.69 -4.20
CA GLY A 273 1.22 -11.37 -3.62
C GLY A 273 1.15 -11.34 -2.09
N ALA A 274 1.06 -10.13 -1.56
CA ALA A 274 1.12 -9.85 -0.12
C ALA A 274 0.06 -10.59 0.73
N HIS A 275 -1.07 -10.96 0.14
CA HIS A 275 -2.16 -11.66 0.81
C HIS A 275 -1.92 -13.17 0.98
N ARG A 276 -0.95 -13.73 0.28
CA ARG A 276 -0.60 -15.16 0.37
C ARG A 276 0.18 -15.48 1.65
N ASP A 277 1.03 -14.55 2.10
CA ASP A 277 1.78 -14.65 3.34
C ASP A 277 2.00 -13.25 3.95
N MET A 278 1.07 -12.86 4.83
CA MET A 278 1.11 -11.55 5.47
C MET A 278 2.30 -11.39 6.42
N ASP A 279 2.75 -12.46 7.05
CA ASP A 279 3.84 -12.40 8.04
C ASP A 279 5.18 -12.23 7.32
N LEU A 280 5.40 -12.97 6.23
CA LEU A 280 6.57 -12.78 5.35
C LEU A 280 6.58 -11.38 4.73
N MET A 281 5.42 -10.92 4.22
CA MET A 281 5.32 -9.56 3.66
C MET A 281 5.64 -8.49 4.70
N ALA A 282 5.12 -8.61 5.91
CA ALA A 282 5.39 -7.67 6.99
C ALA A 282 6.88 -7.69 7.41
N ALA A 283 7.51 -8.87 7.44
CA ALA A 283 8.93 -9.00 7.73
C ALA A 283 9.81 -8.32 6.67
N GLN A 284 9.50 -8.50 5.38
CA GLN A 284 10.20 -7.85 4.28
C GLN A 284 10.05 -6.32 4.34
N LEU A 285 8.82 -5.84 4.55
CA LEU A 285 8.54 -4.42 4.70
C LEU A 285 9.24 -3.82 5.93
N LYS A 286 9.20 -4.51 7.07
CA LYS A 286 9.93 -4.11 8.29
C LYS A 286 11.42 -3.93 8.02
N GLN A 287 12.04 -4.89 7.33
CA GLN A 287 13.46 -4.81 6.99
C GLN A 287 13.77 -3.61 6.08
N ARG A 288 12.92 -3.32 5.10
CA ARG A 288 13.07 -2.14 4.23
C ARG A 288 12.97 -0.83 5.02
N LEU A 289 11.94 -0.70 5.86
CA LEU A 289 11.76 0.49 6.72
C LEU A 289 12.96 0.73 7.65
N LYS A 290 13.52 -0.33 8.22
CA LYS A 290 14.73 -0.24 9.07
C LYS A 290 15.94 0.26 8.28
N THR A 291 16.16 -0.26 7.08
CA THR A 291 17.26 0.17 6.21
C THR A 291 17.11 1.65 5.86
N ASP A 292 15.94 2.05 5.38
CA ASP A 292 15.65 3.46 5.04
C ASP A 292 15.83 4.39 6.23
N LEU A 293 15.34 4.00 7.41
CA LEU A 293 15.47 4.80 8.61
C LEU A 293 16.94 4.94 9.04
N ASN A 294 17.74 3.89 8.93
CA ASN A 294 19.16 3.94 9.25
C ASN A 294 19.94 4.85 8.28
N ASP A 295 19.62 4.81 6.99
CA ASP A 295 20.23 5.67 5.98
C ASP A 295 19.92 7.16 6.24
N LEU A 296 18.74 7.46 6.77
CA LEU A 296 18.31 8.83 7.02
C LEU A 296 18.76 9.38 8.39
N LYS A 297 18.98 8.53 9.39
CA LYS A 297 19.37 8.93 10.75
C LYS A 297 20.71 9.69 10.83
N GLY A 298 21.59 9.49 9.87
CA GLY A 298 22.89 10.16 9.82
C GLY A 298 22.85 11.58 9.27
N LEU A 299 21.74 12.02 8.72
CA LEU A 299 21.60 13.34 8.11
C LEU A 299 21.24 14.41 9.14
N THR A 300 21.81 15.59 8.97
CA THR A 300 21.37 16.79 9.67
C THR A 300 20.00 17.23 9.15
N LYS A 301 19.31 18.12 9.89
CA LYS A 301 17.99 18.63 9.49
C LYS A 301 18.06 19.37 8.13
N ASP A 302 19.09 20.13 7.91
CA ASP A 302 19.28 20.91 6.68
C ASP A 302 19.56 19.97 5.50
N GLU A 303 20.45 19.00 5.66
CA GLU A 303 20.72 17.98 4.62
C GLU A 303 19.45 17.17 4.27
N LEU A 304 18.62 16.87 5.26
CA LEU A 304 17.38 16.12 5.03
C LEU A 304 16.39 16.92 4.17
N ILE A 305 16.21 18.20 4.48
CA ILE A 305 15.32 19.12 3.73
C ILE A 305 15.86 19.33 2.32
N GLU A 306 17.16 19.60 2.18
CA GLU A 306 17.81 19.86 0.89
C GLU A 306 17.69 18.64 -0.03
N LYS A 307 18.04 17.44 0.44
CA LYS A 307 17.90 16.21 -0.33
C LYS A 307 16.46 15.92 -0.73
N ARG A 308 15.48 16.18 0.15
CA ARG A 308 14.06 16.05 -0.18
C ARG A 308 13.64 17.05 -1.24
N TYR A 309 14.11 18.28 -1.15
CA TYR A 309 13.86 19.30 -2.16
C TYR A 309 14.46 18.93 -3.52
N ASP A 310 15.74 18.55 -3.56
CA ASP A 310 16.43 18.15 -4.78
C ASP A 310 15.74 16.95 -5.46
N ARG A 311 15.32 15.97 -4.66
CA ARG A 311 14.55 14.84 -5.14
C ARG A 311 13.24 15.27 -5.82
N LEU A 312 12.48 16.18 -5.20
CA LEU A 312 11.23 16.69 -5.79
C LEU A 312 11.47 17.50 -7.05
N MET A 313 12.57 18.27 -7.09
CA MET A 313 12.93 19.08 -8.24
C MET A 313 13.52 18.26 -9.39
N SER A 314 14.01 17.05 -9.14
CA SER A 314 14.52 16.16 -10.19
C SER A 314 13.41 15.45 -10.99
N PHE A 315 12.16 15.45 -10.49
CA PHE A 315 11.07 14.78 -11.19
C PHE A 315 10.77 15.44 -12.56
N GLY A 316 10.68 14.61 -13.61
CA GLY A 316 10.33 15.06 -14.96
C GLY A 316 11.49 15.64 -15.79
N TYR A 317 12.70 15.66 -15.30
CA TYR A 317 13.90 16.02 -16.04
C TYR A 317 14.65 14.74 -16.48
N CYS A 318 14.02 13.96 -17.40
CA CYS A 318 14.62 12.76 -17.99
C CYS A 318 15.11 13.03 -19.39
#